data_f3d59aac07e29b04cba631a890a33b74
#
_entry.id   f3d59aac07e29b04cba631a890a33b74
#
_cell.length_a   1.000
_cell.length_b   1.000
_cell.length_c   1.000
_cell.angle_alpha   90.00
_cell.angle_beta   90.00
_cell.angle_gamma   90.00
#
_symmetry.space_group_name_H-M   'P 1'
#
loop_
_entity.id
_entity.type
_entity.pdbx_description
1 polymer ?
#
loop_
_entity_poly.entity_id
_entity_poly.type
_entity_poly.pdbx_seq_one_letter_code
_entity_poly.pdbx_strand_id
1 'polypeptide(L)'
;MESWELRGWFADYLDALNRHDLEVLRDLIAPGVRRAHLPGGVDAWVTDLDDLFRAFPDWQWRRIQLLVEDDRLAFHLRASATHTAAFRGIPPTRRHVNVAEFGFLRVANGQVVEYSGTGHDELLAQLRG
;
A
#
# COMPACT_ATOMS: atom_id res chain seq x y z
N MET A 1 20.22 7.37 -2.41
CA MET A 1 20.36 5.90 -2.45
C MET A 1 20.66 5.43 -3.85
N GLU A 2 21.57 4.48 -3.95
CA GLU A 2 21.80 3.78 -5.21
C GLU A 2 20.60 2.88 -5.54
N SER A 3 20.45 2.50 -6.81
CA SER A 3 19.33 1.65 -7.25
C SER A 3 19.19 0.36 -6.44
N TRP A 4 20.32 -0.31 -6.14
CA TRP A 4 20.29 -1.56 -5.38
C TRP A 4 19.88 -1.33 -3.93
N GLU A 5 20.24 -0.19 -3.33
CA GLU A 5 19.80 0.18 -1.99
C GLU A 5 18.30 0.46 -1.97
N LEU A 6 17.80 1.14 -2.99
CA LEU A 6 16.39 1.48 -3.08
C LEU A 6 15.54 0.23 -3.33
N ARG A 7 16.06 -0.75 -4.08
CA ARG A 7 15.41 -2.06 -4.23
C ARG A 7 15.31 -2.80 -2.91
N GLY A 8 16.37 -2.78 -2.10
CA GLY A 8 16.39 -3.35 -0.76
C GLY A 8 15.42 -2.63 0.17
N TRP A 9 15.38 -1.30 0.10
CA TRP A 9 14.43 -0.50 0.85
C TRP A 9 12.99 -0.89 0.53
N PHE A 10 12.66 -1.08 -0.75
CA PHE A 10 11.31 -1.48 -1.16
C PHE A 10 10.96 -2.88 -0.65
N ALA A 11 11.91 -3.80 -0.63
CA ALA A 11 11.69 -5.12 -0.06
C ALA A 11 11.33 -5.05 1.42
N ASP A 12 12.01 -4.21 2.18
CA ASP A 12 11.72 -4.00 3.61
C ASP A 12 10.35 -3.32 3.80
N TYR A 13 10.04 -2.34 2.97
CA TYR A 13 8.75 -1.65 2.99
C TYR A 13 7.60 -2.63 2.69
N LEU A 14 7.73 -3.44 1.64
CA LEU A 14 6.72 -4.43 1.28
C LEU A 14 6.57 -5.50 2.37
N ASP A 15 7.66 -5.92 2.99
CA ASP A 15 7.63 -6.86 4.11
C ASP A 15 6.84 -6.27 5.30
N ALA A 16 7.09 -5.00 5.65
CA ALA A 16 6.34 -4.33 6.71
C ALA A 16 4.85 -4.23 6.37
N LEU A 17 4.51 -3.90 5.12
CA LEU A 17 3.12 -3.89 4.65
C LEU A 17 2.48 -5.27 4.84
N ASN A 18 3.16 -6.34 4.43
CA ASN A 18 2.63 -7.70 4.50
C ASN A 18 2.53 -8.25 5.92
N ARG A 19 3.35 -7.75 6.84
CA ARG A 19 3.22 -8.05 8.27
C ARG A 19 2.16 -7.19 8.96
N HIS A 20 1.56 -6.22 8.25
CA HIS A 20 0.64 -5.24 8.81
C HIS A 20 1.26 -4.45 9.97
N ASP A 21 2.57 -4.17 9.87
CA ASP A 21 3.34 -3.53 10.93
C ASP A 21 3.27 -2.01 10.78
N LEU A 22 2.22 -1.41 11.34
CA LEU A 22 1.97 0.02 11.21
C LEU A 22 3.03 0.87 11.90
N GLU A 23 3.67 0.39 12.95
CA GLU A 23 4.74 1.13 13.63
C GLU A 23 5.98 1.27 12.73
N VAL A 24 6.41 0.16 12.12
CA VAL A 24 7.53 0.18 11.17
C VAL A 24 7.19 1.04 9.96
N LEU A 25 5.96 0.95 9.46
CA LEU A 25 5.52 1.77 8.32
C LEU A 25 5.57 3.26 8.63
N ARG A 26 5.24 3.68 9.86
CA ARG A 26 5.38 5.08 10.26
C ARG A 26 6.81 5.58 10.12
N ASP A 27 7.80 4.72 10.38
CA ASP A 27 9.20 5.08 10.24
C ASP A 27 9.66 5.13 8.78
N LEU A 28 8.98 4.41 7.89
CA LEU A 28 9.29 4.35 6.46
C LEU A 28 8.50 5.37 5.63
N ILE A 29 7.59 6.12 6.24
CA ILE A 29 6.76 7.13 5.58
C ILE A 29 7.07 8.50 6.19
N ALA A 30 7.36 9.48 5.34
CA ALA A 30 7.63 10.84 5.82
C ALA A 30 6.39 11.44 6.48
N PRO A 31 6.55 12.21 7.58
CA PRO A 31 5.41 12.82 8.26
C PRO A 31 4.50 13.63 7.35
N GLY A 32 5.08 14.35 6.38
CA GLY A 32 4.35 15.18 5.42
C GLY A 32 4.16 14.55 4.05
N VAL A 33 4.11 13.23 3.96
CA VAL A 33 3.97 12.52 2.69
C VAL A 33 2.80 13.04 1.86
N ARG A 34 3.01 13.20 0.55
CA ARG A 34 1.95 13.57 -0.40
C ARG A 34 1.42 12.31 -1.07
N ARG A 35 0.10 12.22 -1.17
CA ARG A 35 -0.58 11.12 -1.87
C ARG A 35 -1.49 11.69 -2.94
N ALA A 36 -1.33 11.25 -4.19
CA ALA A 36 -2.15 11.73 -5.30
C ALA A 36 -3.64 11.44 -5.04
N HIS A 37 -4.47 12.47 -5.09
CA HIS A 37 -5.93 12.39 -4.93
C HIS A 37 -6.40 11.89 -3.55
N LEU A 38 -5.51 11.87 -2.56
CA LEU A 38 -5.82 11.42 -1.19
C LEU A 38 -5.29 12.45 -0.18
N PRO A 39 -5.85 12.46 1.04
CA PRO A 39 -5.30 13.31 2.09
C PRO A 39 -3.83 12.99 2.34
N GLY A 40 -3.01 14.03 2.50
CA GLY A 40 -1.59 13.89 2.82
C GLY A 40 -1.33 13.63 4.29
N GLY A 41 -0.07 13.31 4.58
CA GLY A 41 0.41 13.05 5.93
C GLY A 41 0.39 11.58 6.30
N VAL A 42 1.34 11.21 7.15
CA VAL A 42 1.54 9.81 7.56
C VAL A 42 0.35 9.27 8.34
N ASP A 43 -0.28 10.10 9.18
CA ASP A 43 -1.42 9.66 9.99
C ASP A 43 -2.61 9.25 9.12
N ALA A 44 -2.92 10.03 8.08
CA ALA A 44 -4.00 9.69 7.16
C ALA A 44 -3.72 8.38 6.43
N TRP A 45 -2.49 8.17 5.99
CA TRP A 45 -2.11 6.93 5.29
C TRP A 45 -2.18 5.72 6.21
N VAL A 46 -1.64 5.84 7.41
CA VAL A 46 -1.67 4.74 8.40
C VAL A 46 -3.11 4.41 8.79
N THR A 47 -3.98 5.42 8.94
CA THR A 47 -5.40 5.19 9.20
C THR A 47 -6.05 4.39 8.07
N ASP A 48 -5.77 4.74 6.81
CA ASP A 48 -6.31 4.00 5.66
C ASP A 48 -5.81 2.56 5.63
N LEU A 49 -4.53 2.33 5.93
CA LEU A 49 -3.98 0.98 6.02
C LEU A 49 -4.60 0.18 7.17
N ASP A 50 -4.80 0.80 8.32
CA ASP A 50 -5.44 0.14 9.46
C ASP A 50 -6.87 -0.29 9.10
N ASP A 51 -7.63 0.57 8.46
CA ASP A 51 -8.99 0.25 7.97
C ASP A 51 -8.97 -0.95 7.03
N LEU A 52 -8.01 -0.97 6.10
CA LEU A 52 -7.84 -2.06 5.15
C LEU A 52 -7.53 -3.38 5.88
N PHE A 53 -6.59 -3.37 6.79
CA PHE A 53 -6.15 -4.57 7.52
C PHE A 53 -7.21 -5.09 8.47
N ARG A 54 -8.04 -4.22 9.03
CA ARG A 54 -9.18 -4.63 9.87
C ARG A 54 -10.26 -5.34 9.05
N ALA A 55 -10.54 -4.83 7.84
CA ALA A 55 -11.54 -5.41 6.96
C ALA A 55 -11.05 -6.70 6.27
N PHE A 56 -9.72 -6.79 6.06
CA PHE A 56 -9.06 -7.88 5.35
C PHE A 56 -7.83 -8.33 6.14
N PRO A 57 -8.01 -9.08 7.25
CA PRO A 57 -6.86 -9.47 8.10
C PRO A 57 -5.81 -10.32 7.39
N ASP A 58 -6.18 -10.98 6.30
CA ASP A 58 -5.30 -11.81 5.48
C ASP A 58 -4.74 -11.08 4.24
N TRP A 59 -4.85 -9.74 4.19
CA TRP A 59 -4.34 -8.97 3.05
C TRP A 59 -2.85 -9.18 2.87
N GLN A 60 -2.47 -9.65 1.65
CA GLN A 60 -1.07 -9.85 1.28
C GLN A 60 -0.85 -9.33 -0.13
N TRP A 61 0.24 -8.59 -0.31
CA TRP A 61 0.71 -8.15 -1.61
C TRP A 61 1.82 -9.07 -2.11
N ARG A 62 1.82 -9.33 -3.41
CA ARG A 62 2.90 -10.01 -4.09
C ARG A 62 3.49 -9.07 -5.14
N ARG A 63 4.81 -8.94 -5.13
CA ARG A 63 5.50 -8.12 -6.13
C ARG A 63 5.52 -8.85 -7.47
N ILE A 64 5.01 -8.18 -8.51
CA ILE A 64 5.07 -8.65 -9.89
C ILE A 64 6.25 -7.99 -10.61
N GLN A 65 6.39 -6.66 -10.47
CA GLN A 65 7.45 -5.90 -11.12
C GLN A 65 7.83 -4.70 -10.30
N LEU A 66 9.10 -4.35 -10.33
CA LEU A 66 9.64 -3.15 -9.71
C LEU A 66 10.64 -2.50 -10.67
N LEU A 67 10.45 -1.22 -10.94
CA LEU A 67 11.37 -0.40 -11.71
C LEU A 67 11.91 0.71 -10.81
N VAL A 68 13.19 1.01 -10.92
CA VAL A 68 13.83 2.05 -10.13
C VAL A 68 14.56 3.01 -11.05
N GLU A 69 14.31 4.31 -10.88
CA GLU A 69 15.02 5.37 -11.57
C GLU A 69 15.27 6.52 -10.58
N ASP A 70 16.54 6.79 -10.30
CA ASP A 70 16.97 7.78 -9.32
C ASP A 70 16.32 7.53 -7.95
N ASP A 71 15.53 8.48 -7.43
CA ASP A 71 14.81 8.36 -6.16
C ASP A 71 13.36 7.86 -6.31
N ARG A 72 13.00 7.38 -7.49
CA ARG A 72 11.64 6.97 -7.83
C ARG A 72 11.54 5.49 -8.10
N LEU A 73 10.42 4.91 -7.69
CA LEU A 73 10.08 3.52 -7.98
C LEU A 73 8.73 3.47 -8.64
N ALA A 74 8.62 2.60 -9.64
CA ALA A 74 7.33 2.20 -10.20
C ALA A 74 7.12 0.72 -9.88
N PHE A 75 5.92 0.35 -9.48
CA PHE A 75 5.66 -1.02 -9.06
C PHE A 75 4.35 -1.55 -9.61
N HIS A 76 4.33 -2.85 -9.81
CA HIS A 76 3.12 -3.63 -10.03
C HIS A 76 3.05 -4.69 -8.93
N LEU A 77 2.00 -4.62 -8.13
CA LEU A 77 1.72 -5.58 -7.06
C LEU A 77 0.37 -6.24 -7.34
N ARG A 78 0.21 -7.46 -6.85
CA ARG A 78 -1.11 -8.09 -6.76
C ARG A 78 -1.40 -8.38 -5.31
N ALA A 79 -2.63 -8.07 -4.89
CA ALA A 79 -3.07 -8.33 -3.54
C ALA A 79 -4.25 -9.27 -3.54
N SER A 80 -4.32 -10.14 -2.53
CA SER A 80 -5.47 -11.03 -2.34
C SER A 80 -5.84 -11.09 -0.87
N ALA A 81 -7.14 -11.22 -0.61
CA ALA A 81 -7.65 -11.26 0.76
C ALA A 81 -9.14 -11.65 0.77
N THR A 82 -9.65 -11.89 1.97
CA THR A 82 -11.07 -12.16 2.19
C THR A 82 -11.69 -11.06 3.04
N HIS A 83 -12.83 -10.53 2.60
CA HIS A 83 -13.54 -9.43 3.25
C HIS A 83 -14.33 -9.95 4.47
N THR A 84 -13.88 -9.61 5.68
CA THR A 84 -14.46 -10.15 6.92
C THR A 84 -15.01 -9.11 7.87
N ALA A 85 -14.79 -7.81 7.62
CA ALA A 85 -15.37 -6.73 8.41
C ALA A 85 -15.75 -5.57 7.48
N ALA A 86 -16.58 -4.65 7.97
CA ALA A 86 -17.04 -3.51 7.15
C ALA A 86 -15.88 -2.70 6.57
N PHE A 87 -16.03 -2.31 5.31
CA PHE A 87 -15.04 -1.49 4.61
C PHE A 87 -15.74 -0.45 3.73
N ARG A 88 -15.44 0.82 3.94
CA ARG A 88 -16.04 1.94 3.17
C ARG A 88 -17.57 1.83 3.10
N GLY A 89 -18.19 1.51 4.23
CA GLY A 89 -19.65 1.38 4.31
C GLY A 89 -20.22 0.08 3.74
N ILE A 90 -19.39 -0.83 3.26
CA ILE A 90 -19.83 -2.11 2.76
C ILE A 90 -19.73 -3.15 3.89
N PRO A 91 -20.87 -3.77 4.30
CA PRO A 91 -20.84 -4.84 5.30
C PRO A 91 -20.00 -6.03 4.84
N PRO A 92 -19.53 -6.90 5.77
CA PRO A 92 -18.73 -8.06 5.39
C PRO A 92 -19.41 -8.92 4.32
N THR A 93 -18.76 -9.07 3.18
CA THR A 93 -19.30 -9.86 2.05
C THR A 93 -18.84 -11.30 2.06
N ARG A 94 -17.75 -11.59 2.78
CA ARG A 94 -17.05 -12.89 2.78
C ARG A 94 -16.46 -13.24 1.41
N ARG A 95 -16.41 -12.27 0.49
CA ARG A 95 -15.81 -12.47 -0.83
C ARG A 95 -14.31 -12.48 -0.74
N HIS A 96 -13.68 -13.34 -1.53
CA HIS A 96 -12.26 -13.29 -1.78
C HIS A 96 -12.00 -12.32 -2.92
N VAL A 97 -11.08 -11.38 -2.70
CA VAL A 97 -10.71 -10.38 -3.70
C VAL A 97 -9.29 -10.60 -4.20
N ASN A 98 -9.03 -10.20 -5.43
CA ASN A 98 -7.70 -10.23 -6.04
C ASN A 98 -7.58 -8.97 -6.89
N VAL A 99 -6.72 -8.04 -6.47
CA VAL A 99 -6.61 -6.73 -7.11
C VAL A 99 -5.18 -6.47 -7.56
N ALA A 100 -5.04 -5.76 -8.67
CA ALA A 100 -3.76 -5.24 -9.14
C ALA A 100 -3.56 -3.83 -8.61
N GLU A 101 -2.35 -3.54 -8.17
CA GLU A 101 -1.95 -2.18 -7.79
C GLU A 101 -0.76 -1.77 -8.64
N PHE A 102 -0.91 -0.67 -9.38
CA PHE A 102 0.18 -0.03 -10.10
C PHE A 102 0.43 1.30 -9.42
N GLY A 103 1.68 1.60 -9.14
CA GLY A 103 1.94 2.83 -8.42
C GLY A 103 3.35 3.35 -8.56
N PHE A 104 3.54 4.54 -7.98
CA PHE A 104 4.82 5.22 -7.92
C PHE A 104 5.11 5.66 -6.50
N LEU A 105 6.38 5.55 -6.13
CA LEU A 105 6.89 6.14 -4.89
C LEU A 105 8.07 7.04 -5.22
N ARG A 106 8.19 8.14 -4.47
CA ARG A 106 9.44 8.87 -4.37
C ARG A 106 9.96 8.75 -2.93
N VAL A 107 11.23 8.42 -2.79
CA VAL A 107 11.86 8.16 -1.50
C VAL A 107 12.98 9.17 -1.27
N ALA A 108 12.98 9.78 -0.10
CA ALA A 108 14.04 10.70 0.33
C ALA A 108 14.39 10.38 1.79
N ASN A 109 15.68 10.28 2.08
CA ASN A 109 16.19 9.98 3.43
C ASN A 109 15.56 8.70 4.03
N GLY A 110 15.37 7.68 3.19
CA GLY A 110 14.81 6.39 3.61
C GLY A 110 13.32 6.41 3.89
N GLN A 111 12.59 7.46 3.49
CA GLN A 111 11.15 7.58 3.72
C GLN A 111 10.41 7.92 2.43
N VAL A 112 9.21 7.39 2.29
CA VAL A 112 8.32 7.78 1.18
C VAL A 112 7.89 9.23 1.39
N VAL A 113 8.12 10.06 0.39
CA VAL A 113 7.69 11.47 0.39
C VAL A 113 6.54 11.75 -0.58
N GLU A 114 6.38 10.89 -1.59
CA GLU A 114 5.26 10.95 -2.53
C GLU A 114 4.78 9.54 -2.87
N TYR A 115 3.48 9.37 -2.97
CA TYR A 115 2.83 8.12 -3.35
C TYR A 115 1.70 8.39 -4.34
N SER A 116 1.58 7.50 -5.34
CA SER A 116 0.36 7.36 -6.12
C SER A 116 0.15 5.89 -6.43
N GLY A 117 -1.11 5.45 -6.50
CA GLY A 117 -1.39 4.05 -6.78
C GLY A 117 -2.84 3.83 -7.19
N THR A 118 -3.07 2.65 -7.78
CA THR A 118 -4.38 2.20 -8.22
C THR A 118 -4.85 1.02 -7.37
N GLY A 119 -6.03 0.48 -7.66
CA GLY A 119 -6.55 -0.73 -7.03
C GLY A 119 -7.77 -0.51 -6.15
N HIS A 120 -7.97 0.71 -5.64
CA HIS A 120 -9.08 1.00 -4.74
C HIS A 120 -10.44 0.80 -5.43
N ASP A 121 -10.62 1.34 -6.64
CA ASP A 121 -11.88 1.21 -7.38
C ASP A 121 -12.16 -0.24 -7.77
N GLU A 122 -11.12 -0.97 -8.18
CA GLU A 122 -11.22 -2.40 -8.48
C GLU A 122 -11.66 -3.19 -7.25
N LEU A 123 -11.08 -2.88 -6.09
CA LEU A 123 -11.46 -3.52 -4.83
C LEU A 123 -12.93 -3.29 -4.51
N LEU A 124 -13.38 -2.03 -4.56
CA LEU A 124 -14.78 -1.71 -4.28
C LEU A 124 -15.72 -2.38 -5.28
N ALA A 125 -15.35 -2.44 -6.55
CA ALA A 125 -16.15 -3.13 -7.57
C ALA A 125 -16.30 -4.62 -7.27
N GLN A 126 -15.23 -5.28 -6.83
CA GLN A 126 -15.28 -6.70 -6.46
C GLN A 126 -16.17 -6.93 -5.23
N LEU A 127 -16.13 -6.03 -4.26
CA LEU A 127 -16.98 -6.15 -3.06
C LEU A 127 -18.46 -5.94 -3.37
N ARG A 128 -18.77 -5.10 -4.33
CA ARG A 128 -20.16 -4.84 -4.74
C ARG A 128 -20.72 -5.92 -5.67
N GLY A 129 -19.85 -6.70 -6.24
CA GLY A 129 -20.17 -7.87 -7.05
C GLY A 129 -20.81 -7.70 -8.31
#